data_413f0a0e141c78259cddb876d7851a8d
#
_entry.id   413f0a0e141c78259cddb876d7851a8d
#
_cell.length_a   1.000
_cell.length_b   1.000
_cell.length_c   1.000
_cell.angle_alpha   90.00
_cell.angle_beta   90.00
_cell.angle_gamma   90.00
#
_symmetry.space_group_name_H-M   'P 1'
#
loop_
_entity.id
_entity.type
_entity.pdbx_description
1 polymer ?
#
loop_
_entity_poly.entity_id
_entity_poly.type
_entity_poly.pdbx_seq_one_letter_code
_entity_poly.pdbx_strand_id
1 'polypeptide(L)'
;MFALPATRRSPMNSPCPPNPAAMSRPAVLALDLDGVLVDGMEEYWRSSLAAARGLGAPWAGPPGEVPPAFRSIRPWVHRGWEMVVVTWALAYGAPAEAFLRDYPAALRQWQARSGQSSAALQYTLERHRSACLARDPRGWLAQHRLYPGVAERLRRCAAEGVEWVVVTTKGWEFAAALLAQDGLQPTAIYGWEEGPKVRVLRRLLEQRQPIWFVEDRLPTLEQVTADPQLAGVGCYLAAWGYLRHADRQQLRPPTHWLDHATFCAPFPAWPA
;
A
#
# COMPACT_ATOMS: atom_id res chain seq x y z
N MET A 1 34.61 55.54 33.19
CA MET A 1 34.90 54.47 32.25
C MET A 1 34.52 53.15 32.99
N PHE A 2 33.28 52.74 32.85
CA PHE A 2 32.74 51.58 33.52
C PHE A 2 32.57 50.44 32.52
N ALA A 3 33.27 49.33 32.73
CA ALA A 3 33.22 48.14 31.91
C ALA A 3 31.97 47.32 32.28
N LEU A 4 31.16 46.95 31.25
CA LEU A 4 30.03 46.04 31.39
C LEU A 4 30.49 44.58 31.42
N PRO A 5 29.89 43.69 32.21
CA PRO A 5 30.28 42.31 32.27
C PRO A 5 29.78 41.50 31.06
N ALA A 6 30.62 40.63 30.53
CA ALA A 6 30.31 39.70 29.46
C ALA A 6 29.23 38.68 29.87
N THR A 7 28.14 38.63 29.12
CA THR A 7 27.09 37.60 29.25
C THR A 7 27.63 36.26 28.78
N ARG A 8 27.73 35.27 29.65
CA ARG A 8 27.99 33.86 29.33
C ARG A 8 26.80 33.30 28.54
N ARG A 9 27.01 32.89 27.33
CA ARG A 9 26.05 32.07 26.56
C ARG A 9 26.04 30.68 27.19
N SER A 10 24.84 30.22 27.61
CA SER A 10 24.58 28.83 28.01
C SER A 10 24.79 27.89 26.81
N PRO A 11 25.34 26.71 26.99
CA PRO A 11 25.48 25.73 25.91
C PRO A 11 24.09 25.29 25.45
N MET A 12 23.88 25.31 24.11
CA MET A 12 22.67 24.76 23.49
C MET A 12 22.58 23.27 23.85
N ASN A 13 21.42 22.90 24.44
CA ASN A 13 21.08 21.51 24.67
C ASN A 13 21.11 20.76 23.33
N SER A 14 22.10 19.90 23.18
CA SER A 14 22.05 18.85 22.15
C SER A 14 20.85 17.94 22.42
N PRO A 15 20.05 17.58 21.42
CA PRO A 15 18.95 16.64 21.64
C PRO A 15 19.52 15.33 22.19
N CYS A 16 19.01 14.91 23.35
CA CYS A 16 19.33 13.63 23.95
C CYS A 16 19.01 12.52 22.92
N PRO A 17 19.91 11.55 22.70
CA PRO A 17 19.60 10.42 21.83
C PRO A 17 18.36 9.69 22.38
N PRO A 18 17.45 9.23 21.50
CA PRO A 18 16.23 8.56 21.92
C PRO A 18 16.57 7.34 22.79
N ASN A 19 15.89 7.23 23.92
CA ASN A 19 16.02 6.10 24.83
C ASN A 19 15.72 4.79 24.08
N PRO A 20 16.60 3.78 24.07
CA PRO A 20 16.35 2.48 23.41
C PRO A 20 15.05 1.79 23.84
N ALA A 21 14.58 2.03 25.07
CA ALA A 21 13.27 1.54 25.53
C ALA A 21 12.07 2.26 24.88
N ALA A 22 12.26 3.41 24.22
CA ALA A 22 11.22 4.13 23.49
C ALA A 22 10.95 3.55 22.09
N MET A 23 11.74 2.59 21.62
CA MET A 23 11.60 1.97 20.30
C MET A 23 10.77 0.68 20.30
N SER A 24 10.13 0.31 21.41
CA SER A 24 9.29 -0.90 21.48
C SER A 24 7.95 -0.81 20.74
N ARG A 25 7.58 0.38 20.25
CA ARG A 25 6.35 0.63 19.49
C ARG A 25 6.46 1.93 18.67
N PRO A 26 5.74 2.09 17.56
CA PRO A 26 5.67 3.35 16.82
C PRO A 26 4.77 4.37 17.55
N ALA A 27 4.93 5.66 17.23
CA ALA A 27 3.92 6.67 17.49
C ALA A 27 2.79 6.56 16.42
N VAL A 28 3.18 6.27 15.16
CA VAL A 28 2.27 6.08 14.04
C VAL A 28 2.60 4.78 13.33
N LEU A 29 1.58 3.93 13.16
CA LEU A 29 1.62 2.76 12.28
C LEU A 29 1.01 3.17 10.94
N ALA A 30 1.84 3.33 9.91
CA ALA A 30 1.42 3.57 8.54
C ALA A 30 1.26 2.23 7.81
N LEU A 31 0.14 2.03 7.13
CA LEU A 31 -0.24 0.74 6.55
C LEU A 31 -0.65 0.93 5.09
N ASP A 32 -0.14 0.10 4.19
CA ASP A 32 -0.83 -0.06 2.91
C ASP A 32 -2.19 -0.74 3.13
N LEU A 33 -3.07 -0.62 2.17
CA LEU A 33 -4.41 -1.21 2.21
C LEU A 33 -4.43 -2.57 1.51
N ASP A 34 -4.15 -2.57 0.19
CA ASP A 34 -4.30 -3.72 -0.69
C ASP A 34 -3.13 -4.69 -0.55
N GLY A 35 -3.35 -5.87 0.01
CA GLY A 35 -2.30 -6.84 0.30
C GLY A 35 -1.73 -6.75 1.73
N VAL A 36 -2.06 -5.68 2.48
CA VAL A 36 -1.70 -5.55 3.89
C VAL A 36 -2.92 -5.71 4.79
N LEU A 37 -3.94 -4.90 4.59
CA LEU A 37 -5.19 -4.96 5.37
C LEU A 37 -6.25 -5.81 4.68
N VAL A 38 -6.33 -5.72 3.35
CA VAL A 38 -7.42 -6.25 2.54
C VAL A 38 -6.89 -7.10 1.38
N ASP A 39 -7.46 -8.28 1.19
CA ASP A 39 -7.43 -9.02 -0.06
C ASP A 39 -8.60 -8.56 -0.94
N GLY A 40 -8.29 -7.88 -2.03
CA GLY A 40 -9.25 -7.40 -3.02
C GLY A 40 -9.15 -8.11 -4.36
N MET A 41 -8.52 -9.28 -4.44
CA MET A 41 -8.23 -9.98 -5.69
C MET A 41 -9.45 -10.15 -6.59
N GLU A 42 -10.60 -10.43 -6.02
CA GLU A 42 -11.86 -10.59 -6.77
C GLU A 42 -12.33 -9.27 -7.36
N GLU A 43 -12.30 -8.19 -6.58
CA GLU A 43 -12.64 -6.84 -7.05
C GLU A 43 -11.65 -6.36 -8.13
N TYR A 44 -10.35 -6.56 -7.91
CA TYR A 44 -9.34 -6.13 -8.88
C TYR A 44 -9.58 -6.75 -10.24
N TRP A 45 -9.87 -8.04 -10.28
CA TRP A 45 -10.20 -8.73 -11.52
C TRP A 45 -11.48 -8.19 -12.14
N ARG A 46 -12.58 -8.15 -11.39
CA ARG A 46 -13.91 -7.75 -11.88
C ARG A 46 -13.91 -6.32 -12.41
N SER A 47 -13.34 -5.38 -11.64
CA SER A 47 -13.29 -3.97 -12.05
C SER A 47 -12.37 -3.74 -13.23
N SER A 48 -11.18 -4.38 -13.25
CA SER A 48 -10.28 -4.24 -14.40
C SER A 48 -10.82 -4.92 -15.66
N LEU A 49 -11.52 -6.06 -15.53
CA LEU A 49 -12.20 -6.70 -16.66
C LEU A 49 -13.33 -5.82 -17.22
N ALA A 50 -14.15 -5.22 -16.35
CA ALA A 50 -15.19 -4.32 -16.79
C ALA A 50 -14.63 -3.09 -17.51
N ALA A 51 -13.55 -2.49 -16.97
CA ALA A 51 -12.85 -1.39 -17.62
C ALA A 51 -12.24 -1.81 -18.96
N ALA A 52 -11.57 -2.96 -19.02
CA ALA A 52 -10.99 -3.49 -20.26
C ALA A 52 -12.06 -3.78 -21.33
N ARG A 53 -13.20 -4.37 -20.96
CA ARG A 53 -14.34 -4.60 -21.88
C ARG A 53 -14.92 -3.30 -22.39
N GLY A 54 -15.01 -2.27 -21.55
CA GLY A 54 -15.44 -0.92 -21.99
C GLY A 54 -14.50 -0.30 -23.02
N LEU A 55 -13.26 -0.79 -23.11
CA LEU A 55 -12.25 -0.43 -24.10
C LEU A 55 -12.17 -1.42 -25.28
N GLY A 56 -13.13 -2.37 -25.39
CA GLY A 56 -13.22 -3.31 -26.49
C GLY A 56 -12.44 -4.63 -26.28
N ALA A 57 -12.02 -4.97 -25.07
CA ALA A 57 -11.34 -6.25 -24.81
C ALA A 57 -12.30 -7.45 -25.03
N PRO A 58 -11.93 -8.44 -25.86
CA PRO A 58 -12.70 -9.66 -26.05
C PRO A 58 -12.47 -10.60 -24.85
N TRP A 59 -13.48 -10.82 -24.03
CA TRP A 59 -13.39 -11.80 -22.94
C TRP A 59 -14.58 -12.76 -22.99
N ALA A 60 -14.29 -14.06 -23.20
CA ALA A 60 -15.29 -15.11 -23.27
C ALA A 60 -15.43 -15.93 -21.99
N GLY A 61 -14.52 -15.78 -21.02
CA GLY A 61 -14.53 -16.51 -19.77
C GLY A 61 -15.55 -15.95 -18.77
N PRO A 62 -15.85 -16.70 -17.68
CA PRO A 62 -16.74 -16.25 -16.62
C PRO A 62 -16.19 -14.98 -15.95
N PRO A 63 -16.99 -13.92 -15.79
CA PRO A 63 -16.49 -12.65 -15.22
C PRO A 63 -16.17 -12.72 -13.72
N GLY A 64 -16.72 -13.71 -13.02
CA GLY A 64 -16.55 -13.86 -11.58
C GLY A 64 -15.33 -14.69 -11.17
N GLU A 65 -14.71 -15.41 -12.09
CA GLU A 65 -13.55 -16.26 -11.77
C GLU A 65 -12.25 -15.52 -12.09
N VAL A 66 -11.41 -15.35 -11.08
CA VAL A 66 -10.10 -14.72 -11.23
C VAL A 66 -9.14 -15.70 -11.90
N PRO A 67 -8.64 -15.42 -13.13
CA PRO A 67 -7.73 -16.32 -13.81
C PRO A 67 -6.42 -16.51 -13.04
N PRO A 68 -5.84 -17.74 -13.03
CA PRO A 68 -4.53 -17.97 -12.44
C PRO A 68 -3.44 -17.03 -13.00
N ALA A 69 -3.48 -16.71 -14.28
CA ALA A 69 -2.59 -15.76 -14.93
C ALA A 69 -2.66 -14.35 -14.31
N PHE A 70 -3.86 -13.84 -14.03
CA PHE A 70 -4.01 -12.55 -13.35
C PHE A 70 -3.46 -12.59 -11.92
N ARG A 71 -3.75 -13.67 -11.18
CA ARG A 71 -3.21 -13.86 -9.81
C ARG A 71 -1.69 -13.87 -9.79
N SER A 72 -1.05 -14.55 -10.74
CA SER A 72 0.42 -14.64 -10.81
C SER A 72 1.08 -13.30 -11.15
N ILE A 73 0.40 -12.45 -11.93
CA ILE A 73 0.92 -11.12 -12.32
C ILE A 73 0.65 -10.07 -11.25
N ARG A 74 -0.40 -10.22 -10.41
CA ARG A 74 -0.81 -9.20 -9.41
C ARG A 74 0.34 -8.69 -8.52
N PRO A 75 1.31 -9.51 -8.07
CA PRO A 75 2.44 -9.03 -7.27
C PRO A 75 3.35 -7.99 -7.95
N TRP A 76 3.27 -7.85 -9.27
CA TRP A 76 4.04 -6.88 -10.04
C TRP A 76 3.33 -5.56 -10.22
N VAL A 77 2.02 -5.55 -10.05
CA VAL A 77 1.17 -4.38 -10.24
C VAL A 77 1.43 -3.35 -9.15
N HIS A 78 1.61 -2.09 -9.56
CA HIS A 78 1.80 -0.98 -8.64
C HIS A 78 0.59 -0.04 -8.58
N ARG A 79 -0.08 0.19 -9.70
CA ARG A 79 -1.21 1.13 -9.80
C ARG A 79 -2.42 0.50 -10.42
N GLY A 80 -3.62 1.00 -10.09
CA GLY A 80 -4.88 0.45 -10.57
C GLY A 80 -4.97 0.31 -12.09
N TRP A 81 -4.53 1.31 -12.84
CA TRP A 81 -4.56 1.30 -14.29
C TRP A 81 -3.76 0.15 -14.92
N GLU A 82 -2.69 -0.30 -14.26
CA GLU A 82 -1.87 -1.42 -14.73
C GLU A 82 -2.69 -2.71 -14.77
N MET A 83 -3.60 -2.91 -13.81
CA MET A 83 -4.50 -4.07 -13.80
C MET A 83 -5.40 -4.08 -15.04
N VAL A 84 -5.86 -2.91 -15.51
CA VAL A 84 -6.66 -2.82 -16.73
C VAL A 84 -5.85 -3.26 -17.95
N VAL A 85 -4.57 -2.83 -18.05
CA VAL A 85 -3.67 -3.26 -19.14
C VAL A 85 -3.42 -4.76 -19.08
N VAL A 86 -3.11 -5.31 -17.90
CA VAL A 86 -2.90 -6.76 -17.72
C VAL A 86 -4.14 -7.54 -18.13
N THR A 87 -5.30 -7.12 -17.67
CA THR A 87 -6.58 -7.78 -18.03
C THR A 87 -6.87 -7.69 -19.51
N TRP A 88 -6.63 -6.52 -20.11
CA TRP A 88 -6.79 -6.31 -21.55
C TRP A 88 -5.86 -7.22 -22.35
N ALA A 89 -4.59 -7.32 -21.94
CA ALA A 89 -3.63 -8.22 -22.56
C ALA A 89 -4.03 -9.70 -22.47
N LEU A 90 -4.47 -10.14 -21.28
CA LEU A 90 -4.93 -11.52 -21.06
C LEU A 90 -6.17 -11.83 -21.91
N ALA A 91 -7.06 -10.85 -22.10
CA ALA A 91 -8.23 -11.00 -22.97
C ALA A 91 -7.85 -11.19 -24.46
N TYR A 92 -6.71 -10.66 -24.88
CA TYR A 92 -6.15 -10.88 -26.22
C TYR A 92 -5.18 -12.09 -26.28
N GLY A 93 -5.16 -12.95 -25.26
CA GLY A 93 -4.39 -14.18 -25.26
C GLY A 93 -2.90 -13.99 -24.93
N ALA A 94 -2.51 -12.87 -24.30
CA ALA A 94 -1.13 -12.71 -23.84
C ALA A 94 -0.78 -13.78 -22.81
N PRO A 95 0.36 -14.48 -22.93
CA PRO A 95 0.79 -15.41 -21.92
C PRO A 95 1.28 -14.65 -20.66
N ALA A 96 0.95 -15.17 -19.47
CA ALA A 96 1.40 -14.60 -18.21
C ALA A 96 2.92 -14.47 -18.12
N GLU A 97 3.63 -15.44 -18.69
CA GLU A 97 5.10 -15.52 -18.71
C GLU A 97 5.76 -14.31 -19.35
N ALA A 98 5.08 -13.61 -20.27
CA ALA A 98 5.58 -12.37 -20.86
C ALA A 98 5.71 -11.27 -19.80
N PHE A 99 4.71 -11.15 -18.92
CA PHE A 99 4.73 -10.21 -17.80
C PHE A 99 5.69 -10.65 -16.70
N LEU A 100 5.74 -11.94 -16.38
CA LEU A 100 6.61 -12.46 -15.32
C LEU A 100 8.09 -12.36 -15.67
N ARG A 101 8.44 -12.38 -16.96
CA ARG A 101 9.82 -12.24 -17.44
C ARG A 101 10.31 -10.80 -17.40
N ASP A 102 9.52 -9.86 -17.90
CA ASP A 102 9.82 -8.43 -17.93
C ASP A 102 8.53 -7.62 -17.84
N TYR A 103 8.08 -7.41 -16.61
CA TYR A 103 6.82 -6.71 -16.34
C TYR A 103 6.79 -5.30 -16.95
N PRO A 104 7.83 -4.45 -16.77
CA PRO A 104 7.82 -3.10 -17.34
C PRO A 104 7.73 -3.08 -18.86
N ALA A 105 8.44 -3.98 -19.54
CA ALA A 105 8.40 -4.04 -21.01
C ALA A 105 7.05 -4.54 -21.52
N ALA A 106 6.51 -5.62 -20.92
CA ALA A 106 5.20 -6.15 -21.28
C ALA A 106 4.09 -5.12 -21.03
N LEU A 107 4.12 -4.44 -19.88
CA LEU A 107 3.15 -3.41 -19.54
C LEU A 107 3.15 -2.27 -20.57
N ARG A 108 4.33 -1.73 -20.91
CA ARG A 108 4.46 -0.66 -21.94
C ARG A 108 3.95 -1.12 -23.29
N GLN A 109 4.31 -2.33 -23.72
CA GLN A 109 3.88 -2.89 -25.00
C GLN A 109 2.35 -2.99 -25.11
N TRP A 110 1.72 -3.53 -24.06
CA TRP A 110 0.27 -3.73 -24.08
C TRP A 110 -0.49 -2.43 -23.85
N GLN A 111 0.04 -1.51 -23.05
CA GLN A 111 -0.51 -0.15 -22.92
C GLN A 111 -0.49 0.57 -24.30
N ALA A 112 0.64 0.53 -25.00
CA ALA A 112 0.73 1.13 -26.34
C ALA A 112 -0.30 0.53 -27.33
N ARG A 113 -0.50 -0.80 -27.29
CA ARG A 113 -1.51 -1.49 -28.12
C ARG A 113 -2.94 -1.07 -27.78
N SER A 114 -3.22 -0.76 -26.51
CA SER A 114 -4.55 -0.29 -26.09
C SER A 114 -4.87 1.12 -26.62
N GLY A 115 -3.85 1.89 -27.05
CA GLY A 115 -4.00 3.28 -27.45
C GLY A 115 -4.38 4.23 -26.33
N GLN A 116 -4.38 3.76 -25.06
CA GLN A 116 -4.86 4.51 -23.91
C GLN A 116 -3.72 5.04 -23.03
N SER A 117 -3.89 6.25 -22.54
CA SER A 117 -2.98 6.79 -21.51
C SER A 117 -3.24 6.15 -20.14
N SER A 118 -2.24 6.13 -19.26
CA SER A 118 -2.41 5.65 -17.88
C SER A 118 -3.51 6.42 -17.13
N ALA A 119 -3.65 7.72 -17.38
CA ALA A 119 -4.71 8.54 -16.81
C ALA A 119 -6.11 8.13 -17.28
N ALA A 120 -6.28 7.84 -18.59
CA ALA A 120 -7.55 7.39 -19.14
C ALA A 120 -7.94 6.00 -18.59
N LEU A 121 -6.98 5.09 -18.47
CA LEU A 121 -7.18 3.76 -17.89
C LEU A 121 -7.56 3.84 -16.41
N GLN A 122 -6.87 4.69 -15.63
CA GLN A 122 -7.18 4.93 -14.22
C GLN A 122 -8.60 5.51 -14.07
N TYR A 123 -8.93 6.53 -14.84
CA TYR A 123 -10.26 7.14 -14.85
C TYR A 123 -11.36 6.12 -15.16
N THR A 124 -11.15 5.27 -16.17
CA THR A 124 -12.13 4.23 -16.55
C THR A 124 -12.35 3.23 -15.42
N LEU A 125 -11.27 2.79 -14.77
CA LEU A 125 -11.34 1.89 -13.64
C LEU A 125 -12.11 2.52 -12.45
N GLU A 126 -11.76 3.74 -12.09
CA GLU A 126 -12.39 4.42 -10.93
C GLU A 126 -13.85 4.77 -11.19
N ARG A 127 -14.17 5.23 -12.40
CA ARG A 127 -15.57 5.45 -12.81
C ARG A 127 -16.40 4.17 -12.68
N HIS A 128 -15.85 3.01 -13.06
CA HIS A 128 -16.54 1.73 -12.88
C HIS A 128 -16.73 1.40 -11.39
N ARG A 129 -15.69 1.58 -10.57
CA ARG A 129 -15.75 1.35 -9.12
C ARG A 129 -16.80 2.25 -8.45
N SER A 130 -16.78 3.55 -8.74
CA SER A 130 -17.76 4.49 -8.19
C SER A 130 -19.18 4.13 -8.60
N ALA A 131 -19.40 3.72 -9.85
CA ALA A 131 -20.71 3.26 -10.30
C ALA A 131 -21.17 1.97 -9.60
N CYS A 132 -20.28 1.03 -9.34
CA CYS A 132 -20.59 -0.19 -8.61
C CYS A 132 -20.90 0.13 -7.13
N LEU A 133 -20.08 0.95 -6.49
CA LEU A 133 -20.26 1.37 -5.10
C LEU A 133 -21.59 2.14 -4.91
N ALA A 134 -21.95 3.02 -5.85
CA ALA A 134 -23.20 3.77 -5.80
C ALA A 134 -24.43 2.88 -6.03
N ARG A 135 -24.34 1.88 -6.93
CA ARG A 135 -25.46 1.00 -7.29
C ARG A 135 -25.70 -0.10 -6.28
N ASP A 136 -24.64 -0.78 -5.84
CA ASP A 136 -24.66 -1.89 -4.91
C ASP A 136 -23.44 -1.87 -3.99
N PRO A 137 -23.45 -1.01 -2.95
CA PRO A 137 -22.33 -0.89 -2.03
C PRO A 137 -21.97 -2.24 -1.38
N ARG A 138 -22.98 -3.01 -0.95
CA ARG A 138 -22.77 -4.30 -0.27
C ARG A 138 -22.11 -5.31 -1.20
N GLY A 139 -22.60 -5.44 -2.43
CA GLY A 139 -22.04 -6.37 -3.40
C GLY A 139 -20.63 -5.98 -3.84
N TRP A 140 -20.30 -4.68 -3.93
CA TRP A 140 -18.95 -4.23 -4.23
C TRP A 140 -18.00 -4.48 -3.06
N LEU A 141 -18.41 -4.12 -1.85
CA LEU A 141 -17.62 -4.33 -0.62
C LEU A 141 -17.35 -5.81 -0.35
N ALA A 142 -18.34 -6.69 -0.59
CA ALA A 142 -18.21 -8.14 -0.39
C ALA A 142 -17.14 -8.82 -1.27
N GLN A 143 -16.63 -8.13 -2.31
CA GLN A 143 -15.52 -8.62 -3.13
C GLN A 143 -14.15 -8.39 -2.48
N HIS A 144 -14.13 -7.78 -1.31
CA HIS A 144 -12.92 -7.54 -0.53
C HIS A 144 -13.02 -8.29 0.80
N ARG A 145 -11.89 -8.73 1.30
CA ARG A 145 -11.81 -9.44 2.59
C ARG A 145 -10.67 -8.88 3.40
N LEU A 146 -10.96 -8.43 4.62
CA LEU A 146 -9.89 -8.18 5.58
C LEU A 146 -9.12 -9.48 5.85
N TYR A 147 -7.81 -9.37 5.94
CA TYR A 147 -7.02 -10.52 6.40
C TYR A 147 -7.42 -10.86 7.85
N PRO A 148 -7.40 -12.15 8.23
CA PRO A 148 -7.82 -12.59 9.56
C PRO A 148 -7.09 -11.84 10.68
N GLY A 149 -7.78 -11.39 11.73
CA GLY A 149 -7.17 -10.71 12.88
C GLY A 149 -6.77 -9.24 12.66
N VAL A 150 -6.76 -8.73 11.42
CA VAL A 150 -6.41 -7.33 11.12
C VAL A 150 -7.30 -6.34 11.86
N ALA A 151 -8.63 -6.52 11.77
CA ALA A 151 -9.57 -5.63 12.44
C ALA A 151 -9.32 -5.55 13.94
N GLU A 152 -9.09 -6.68 14.59
CA GLU A 152 -8.79 -6.75 16.01
C GLU A 152 -7.46 -6.08 16.35
N ARG A 153 -6.42 -6.32 15.52
CA ARG A 153 -5.11 -5.68 15.70
C ARG A 153 -5.22 -4.15 15.65
N LEU A 154 -5.94 -3.62 14.67
CA LEU A 154 -6.10 -2.18 14.51
C LEU A 154 -6.91 -1.53 15.65
N ARG A 155 -7.94 -2.21 16.15
CA ARG A 155 -8.69 -1.72 17.32
C ARG A 155 -7.80 -1.65 18.56
N ARG A 156 -6.81 -2.54 18.72
CA ARG A 156 -5.87 -2.53 19.85
C ARG A 156 -4.82 -1.42 19.77
N CYS A 157 -4.54 -0.86 18.59
CA CYS A 157 -3.57 0.23 18.44
C CYS A 157 -3.87 1.40 19.38
N ALA A 158 -5.14 1.80 19.50
CA ALA A 158 -5.53 2.90 20.40
C ALA A 158 -5.23 2.58 21.88
N ALA A 159 -5.50 1.36 22.34
CA ALA A 159 -5.17 0.91 23.70
C ALA A 159 -3.66 0.85 23.96
N GLU A 160 -2.87 0.60 22.92
CA GLU A 160 -1.40 0.59 22.97
C GLU A 160 -0.81 2.01 22.80
N GLY A 161 -1.66 3.05 22.63
CA GLY A 161 -1.24 4.43 22.43
C GLY A 161 -0.55 4.67 21.09
N VAL A 162 -0.95 3.94 20.06
CA VAL A 162 -0.42 4.02 18.70
C VAL A 162 -1.51 4.52 17.77
N GLU A 163 -1.25 5.61 17.07
CA GLU A 163 -2.10 6.07 15.97
C GLU A 163 -1.84 5.19 14.75
N TRP A 164 -2.88 4.94 13.93
CA TRP A 164 -2.66 4.24 12.67
C TRP A 164 -3.29 5.01 11.50
N VAL A 165 -2.61 4.98 10.38
CA VAL A 165 -3.00 5.65 9.15
C VAL A 165 -2.90 4.69 7.98
N VAL A 166 -3.68 4.95 6.93
CA VAL A 166 -3.58 4.21 5.67
C VAL A 166 -2.86 5.07 4.62
N VAL A 167 -1.88 4.47 3.93
CA VAL A 167 -1.12 5.09 2.85
C VAL A 167 -1.17 4.17 1.63
N THR A 168 -2.08 4.44 0.71
CA THR A 168 -2.44 3.51 -0.37
C THR A 168 -2.40 4.14 -1.76
N THR A 169 -2.27 3.33 -2.80
CA THR A 169 -2.49 3.72 -4.20
C THR A 169 -3.95 3.56 -4.65
N LYS A 170 -4.84 3.12 -3.77
CA LYS A 170 -6.30 3.14 -3.98
C LYS A 170 -6.84 4.56 -3.73
N GLY A 171 -7.93 4.95 -4.41
CA GLY A 171 -8.62 6.21 -4.13
C GLY A 171 -9.16 6.27 -2.70
N TRP A 172 -9.12 7.47 -2.11
CA TRP A 172 -9.55 7.71 -0.73
C TRP A 172 -10.98 7.21 -0.47
N GLU A 173 -11.91 7.49 -1.37
CA GLU A 173 -13.33 7.10 -1.27
C GLU A 173 -13.49 5.59 -1.08
N PHE A 174 -12.77 4.81 -1.88
CA PHE A 174 -12.85 3.34 -1.84
C PHE A 174 -12.19 2.77 -0.58
N ALA A 175 -11.06 3.33 -0.17
CA ALA A 175 -10.38 2.94 1.06
C ALA A 175 -11.24 3.23 2.29
N ALA A 176 -11.86 4.40 2.35
CA ALA A 176 -12.76 4.80 3.43
C ALA A 176 -13.99 3.88 3.52
N ALA A 177 -14.63 3.56 2.37
CA ALA A 177 -15.78 2.67 2.33
C ALA A 177 -15.46 1.26 2.83
N LEU A 178 -14.29 0.73 2.46
CA LEU A 178 -13.82 -0.60 2.89
C LEU A 178 -13.59 -0.66 4.39
N LEU A 179 -12.90 0.32 4.95
CA LEU A 179 -12.62 0.35 6.39
C LEU A 179 -13.88 0.59 7.22
N ALA A 180 -14.79 1.44 6.75
CA ALA A 180 -16.05 1.74 7.42
C ALA A 180 -16.96 0.51 7.52
N GLN A 181 -16.94 -0.42 6.55
CA GLN A 181 -17.70 -1.66 6.59
C GLN A 181 -17.42 -2.48 7.85
N ASP A 182 -16.16 -2.51 8.30
CA ASP A 182 -15.71 -3.25 9.48
C ASP A 182 -15.60 -2.37 10.73
N GLY A 183 -16.14 -1.15 10.68
CA GLY A 183 -16.10 -0.18 11.78
C GLY A 183 -14.68 0.28 12.12
N LEU A 184 -13.76 0.26 11.16
CA LEU A 184 -12.38 0.68 11.32
C LEU A 184 -12.22 2.15 10.97
N GLN A 185 -11.64 2.92 11.90
CA GLN A 185 -11.46 4.36 11.77
C GLN A 185 -9.98 4.72 11.95
N PRO A 186 -9.18 4.82 10.86
CA PRO A 186 -7.83 5.33 10.95
C PRO A 186 -7.81 6.82 11.32
N THR A 187 -6.70 7.28 11.88
CA THR A 187 -6.48 8.72 12.12
C THR A 187 -6.51 9.51 10.81
N ALA A 188 -6.01 8.90 9.72
CA ALA A 188 -6.07 9.47 8.37
C ALA A 188 -5.97 8.38 7.29
N ILE A 189 -6.49 8.70 6.09
CA ILE A 189 -6.34 7.90 4.87
C ILE A 189 -5.70 8.79 3.82
N TYR A 190 -4.55 8.37 3.31
CA TYR A 190 -3.82 9.00 2.21
C TYR A 190 -3.93 8.11 0.98
N GLY A 191 -4.86 8.45 0.08
CA GLY A 191 -5.07 7.78 -1.20
C GLY A 191 -4.05 8.22 -2.26
N TRP A 192 -4.23 7.71 -3.48
CA TRP A 192 -3.35 8.07 -4.61
C TRP A 192 -3.37 9.58 -4.91
N GLU A 193 -4.42 10.29 -4.53
CA GLU A 193 -4.61 11.73 -4.70
C GLU A 193 -3.53 12.54 -3.96
N GLU A 194 -2.99 11.98 -2.86
CA GLU A 194 -1.92 12.58 -2.06
C GLU A 194 -0.52 12.42 -2.68
N GLY A 195 -0.42 11.69 -3.78
CA GLY A 195 0.82 11.44 -4.50
C GLY A 195 1.60 10.23 -4.00
N PRO A 196 2.91 10.15 -4.27
CA PRO A 196 3.74 9.00 -3.91
C PRO A 196 3.80 8.78 -2.39
N LYS A 197 3.80 7.50 -1.94
CA LYS A 197 3.88 7.12 -0.52
C LYS A 197 5.07 7.75 0.20
N VAL A 198 6.23 7.86 -0.43
CA VAL A 198 7.41 8.53 0.15
C VAL A 198 7.13 9.98 0.53
N ARG A 199 6.36 10.71 -0.27
CA ARG A 199 5.96 12.09 0.03
C ARG A 199 5.04 12.16 1.26
N VAL A 200 4.11 11.23 1.37
CA VAL A 200 3.21 11.13 2.52
C VAL A 200 3.99 10.79 3.79
N LEU A 201 4.89 9.82 3.73
CA LEU A 201 5.72 9.40 4.86
C LEU A 201 6.65 10.53 5.35
N ARG A 202 7.25 11.33 4.45
CA ARG A 202 8.05 12.50 4.84
C ARG A 202 7.20 13.49 5.65
N ARG A 203 6.01 13.83 5.16
CA ARG A 203 5.08 14.74 5.83
C ARG A 203 4.62 14.22 7.20
N LEU A 204 4.41 12.91 7.31
CA LEU A 204 4.08 12.28 8.59
C LEU A 204 5.27 12.33 9.57
N LEU A 205 6.48 12.06 9.08
CA LEU A 205 7.70 12.02 9.90
C LEU A 205 8.05 13.39 10.50
N GLU A 206 7.69 14.49 9.82
CA GLU A 206 7.82 15.85 10.35
C GLU A 206 6.92 16.12 11.56
N GLN A 207 5.81 15.40 11.67
CA GLN A 207 4.79 15.62 12.71
C GLN A 207 4.90 14.63 13.88
N ARG A 208 5.25 13.38 13.60
CA ARG A 208 5.21 12.26 14.55
C ARG A 208 6.36 11.28 14.33
N GLN A 209 6.98 10.83 15.41
CA GLN A 209 8.06 9.82 15.39
C GLN A 209 7.96 8.93 16.64
N PRO A 210 8.36 7.66 16.53
CA PRO A 210 8.76 6.92 15.32
C PRO A 210 7.56 6.47 14.48
N ILE A 211 7.79 6.28 13.18
CA ILE A 211 6.81 5.72 12.23
C ILE A 211 7.24 4.31 11.87
N TRP A 212 6.31 3.36 11.89
CA TRP A 212 6.49 2.05 11.28
C TRP A 212 5.58 1.95 10.06
N PHE A 213 6.15 1.52 8.94
CA PHE A 213 5.43 1.39 7.66
C PHE A 213 5.38 -0.08 7.23
N VAL A 214 4.16 -0.61 7.07
CA VAL A 214 3.89 -1.97 6.60
C VAL A 214 3.38 -1.92 5.17
N GLU A 215 4.03 -2.66 4.29
CA GLU A 215 3.80 -2.68 2.84
C GLU A 215 4.03 -4.09 2.33
N ASP A 216 3.30 -4.54 1.31
CA ASP A 216 3.49 -5.85 0.69
C ASP A 216 4.35 -5.80 -0.59
N ARG A 217 4.78 -4.60 -1.01
CA ARG A 217 5.55 -4.39 -2.23
C ARG A 217 6.98 -3.96 -1.90
N LEU A 218 7.93 -4.91 -2.02
CA LEU A 218 9.35 -4.65 -1.71
C LEU A 218 9.93 -3.41 -2.42
N PRO A 219 9.70 -3.16 -3.74
CA PRO A 219 10.21 -1.95 -4.38
C PRO A 219 9.69 -0.63 -3.79
N THR A 220 8.55 -0.63 -3.12
CA THR A 220 8.05 0.56 -2.39
C THR A 220 8.87 0.79 -1.12
N LEU A 221 9.16 -0.27 -0.37
CA LEU A 221 10.02 -0.19 0.81
C LEU A 221 11.45 0.20 0.45
N GLU A 222 12.00 -0.31 -0.66
CA GLU A 222 13.31 0.09 -1.18
C GLU A 222 13.37 1.59 -1.49
N GLN A 223 12.30 2.18 -2.04
CA GLN A 223 12.23 3.63 -2.24
C GLN A 223 12.24 4.40 -0.92
N VAL A 224 11.57 3.88 0.11
CA VAL A 224 11.54 4.48 1.45
C VAL A 224 12.92 4.41 2.09
N THR A 225 13.57 3.24 2.08
CA THR A 225 14.89 3.04 2.71
C THR A 225 16.04 3.73 1.97
N ALA A 226 15.88 3.96 0.66
CA ALA A 226 16.85 4.73 -0.14
C ALA A 226 16.75 6.25 0.07
N ASP A 227 15.70 6.73 0.73
CA ASP A 227 15.48 8.16 0.96
C ASP A 227 16.08 8.60 2.31
N PRO A 228 17.15 9.41 2.33
CA PRO A 228 17.77 9.87 3.57
C PRO A 228 16.81 10.62 4.51
N GLN A 229 15.77 11.28 3.96
CA GLN A 229 14.76 11.99 4.76
C GLN A 229 13.80 11.03 5.48
N LEU A 230 13.81 9.75 5.13
CA LEU A 230 12.96 8.71 5.71
C LEU A 230 13.75 7.71 6.58
N ALA A 231 15.01 8.02 6.94
CA ALA A 231 15.86 7.14 7.78
C ALA A 231 15.24 6.79 9.14
N GLY A 232 14.26 7.59 9.62
CA GLY A 232 13.52 7.33 10.87
C GLY A 232 12.28 6.44 10.72
N VAL A 233 12.01 5.90 9.50
CA VAL A 233 10.87 5.02 9.24
C VAL A 233 11.29 3.56 9.35
N GLY A 234 10.70 2.82 10.30
CA GLY A 234 10.83 1.36 10.36
C GLY A 234 10.03 0.71 9.23
N CYS A 235 10.68 -0.05 8.36
CA CYS A 235 10.09 -0.66 7.17
C CYS A 235 9.83 -2.16 7.36
N TYR A 236 8.60 -2.59 7.09
CA TYR A 236 8.14 -3.98 7.26
C TYR A 236 7.49 -4.50 6.00
N LEU A 237 8.01 -5.60 5.46
CA LEU A 237 7.41 -6.32 4.33
C LEU A 237 6.39 -7.32 4.84
N ALA A 238 5.11 -7.11 4.50
CA ALA A 238 4.00 -7.99 4.87
C ALA A 238 4.07 -9.32 4.12
N ALA A 239 4.41 -10.39 4.83
CA ALA A 239 4.66 -11.73 4.26
C ALA A 239 3.42 -12.42 3.70
N TRP A 240 2.23 -11.93 4.02
CA TRP A 240 0.93 -12.50 3.60
C TRP A 240 0.32 -11.79 2.40
N GLY A 241 0.94 -10.71 1.92
CA GLY A 241 0.45 -9.88 0.83
C GLY A 241 0.76 -10.41 -0.57
N TYR A 242 0.70 -9.53 -1.56
CA TYR A 242 0.95 -9.86 -2.96
C TYR A 242 2.45 -9.83 -3.27
N LEU A 243 3.19 -10.83 -2.76
CA LEU A 243 4.64 -10.92 -2.91
C LEU A 243 5.05 -11.60 -4.22
N ARG A 244 6.15 -11.13 -4.81
CA ARG A 244 6.87 -11.86 -5.84
C ARG A 244 7.68 -12.99 -5.19
N HIS A 245 7.87 -14.09 -5.90
CA HIS A 245 8.62 -15.25 -5.39
C HIS A 245 10.02 -14.89 -4.86
N ALA A 246 10.68 -13.90 -5.49
CA ALA A 246 12.03 -13.48 -5.12
C ALA A 246 12.10 -12.48 -3.96
N ASP A 247 10.98 -11.86 -3.54
CA ASP A 247 11.00 -10.73 -2.60
C ASP A 247 11.64 -11.09 -1.26
N ARG A 248 11.37 -12.30 -0.73
CA ARG A 248 11.99 -12.75 0.52
C ARG A 248 13.52 -12.86 0.41
N GLN A 249 14.02 -13.36 -0.72
CA GLN A 249 15.46 -13.52 -0.94
C GLN A 249 16.15 -12.19 -1.24
N GLN A 250 15.42 -11.23 -1.80
CA GLN A 250 15.89 -9.89 -2.14
C GLN A 250 15.79 -8.90 -0.98
N LEU A 251 15.03 -9.24 0.07
CA LEU A 251 14.91 -8.39 1.25
C LEU A 251 16.28 -8.09 1.86
N ARG A 252 16.52 -6.83 2.19
CA ARG A 252 17.76 -6.34 2.81
C ARG A 252 17.45 -5.42 3.98
N PRO A 253 18.31 -5.41 5.03
CA PRO A 253 18.24 -4.39 6.06
C PRO A 253 18.27 -2.97 5.46
N PRO A 254 17.59 -2.01 6.06
CA PRO A 254 16.85 -2.06 7.33
C PRO A 254 15.39 -2.52 7.21
N THR A 255 14.97 -3.16 6.11
CA THR A 255 13.61 -3.67 5.95
C THR A 255 13.46 -5.03 6.64
N HIS A 256 12.42 -5.18 7.45
CA HIS A 256 12.11 -6.39 8.19
C HIS A 256 11.05 -7.24 7.49
N TRP A 257 11.20 -8.56 7.55
CA TRP A 257 10.16 -9.50 7.20
C TRP A 257 9.15 -9.58 8.33
N LEU A 258 7.90 -9.32 8.04
CA LEU A 258 6.82 -9.37 9.04
C LEU A 258 5.83 -10.47 8.63
N ASP A 259 5.79 -11.57 9.38
CA ASP A 259 4.74 -12.57 9.20
C ASP A 259 3.41 -12.11 9.82
N HIS A 260 2.32 -12.72 9.34
CA HIS A 260 0.98 -12.31 9.72
C HIS A 260 0.68 -12.52 11.22
N ALA A 261 1.21 -13.59 11.82
CA ALA A 261 1.01 -13.85 13.25
C ALA A 261 1.70 -12.77 14.10
N THR A 262 2.93 -12.40 13.72
CA THR A 262 3.68 -11.30 14.36
C THR A 262 2.99 -9.96 14.18
N PHE A 263 2.43 -9.68 12.99
CA PHE A 263 1.61 -8.46 12.79
C PHE A 263 0.44 -8.39 13.76
N CYS A 264 -0.25 -9.49 13.99
CA CYS A 264 -1.37 -9.57 14.91
C CYS A 264 -0.96 -9.57 16.40
N ALA A 265 0.32 -9.76 16.72
CA ALA A 265 0.85 -9.71 18.08
C ALA A 265 1.07 -8.26 18.58
N PRO A 266 1.25 -8.04 19.89
CA PRO A 266 1.67 -6.74 20.43
C PRO A 266 3.00 -6.26 19.84
N PHE A 267 3.20 -4.94 19.73
CA PHE A 267 4.39 -4.35 19.11
C PHE A 267 5.74 -4.84 19.64
N PRO A 268 5.92 -5.16 20.94
CA PRO A 268 7.19 -5.70 21.43
C PRO A 268 7.61 -7.04 20.80
N ALA A 269 6.70 -7.75 20.16
CA ALA A 269 6.99 -8.98 19.42
C ALA A 269 7.46 -8.75 17.98
N TRP A 270 7.36 -7.51 17.48
CA TRP A 270 7.78 -7.20 16.12
C TRP A 270 9.30 -7.15 16.01
N PRO A 271 9.89 -7.48 14.84
CA PRO A 271 11.33 -7.39 14.61
C PRO A 271 11.79 -5.92 14.71
N ALA A 272 12.94 -5.71 15.37
CA ALA A 272 13.58 -4.41 15.59
C ALA A 272 14.77 -4.18 14.66
#